data_c0cf451e269dbc8fc032927261874c93
#
_entry.id   c0cf451e269dbc8fc032927261874c93
#
_cell.length_a   1.000
_cell.length_b   1.000
_cell.length_c   1.000
_cell.angle_alpha   90.00
_cell.angle_beta   90.00
_cell.angle_gamma   90.00
#
_symmetry.space_group_name_H-M   'P 1'
#
loop_
_entity.id
_entity.type
_entity.pdbx_description
1 polymer ?
#
loop_
_entity_poly.entity_id
_entity_poly.type
_entity_poly.pdbx_seq_one_letter_code
_entity_poly.pdbx_strand_id
1 'polypeptide(L)'
;MTRLRWLGPTGALAAALLLAAPLAARTEAVPGGNLVQNPGAEASPGTVDDIVVKPAGWTTTGALSVWKYPAREGDRPTQAFAATIGGGENFFSGGPGGVAGQPTASQTIDVSGAATEIDAGQVGATLTAFIGGYTVSEDLATVSARFLGASGASLGSARIGPVNRDDRKRLTVLLRRSAQATVPKGTRSIDVVIAVTVDNNGKNHAYVDNISLTLGKASSTPPATKKATLTLRCSGATLVATVKPAAGQKVKSVAFTASGRKATDKKAPFAARFPTKGLPAQILVRAKVVSDGPVQSLSKKIKRC
;
A
#
# COMPACT_ATOMS: atom_id res chain seq x y z
N MET A 1 53.01 21.59 85.51
CA MET A 1 53.11 20.42 84.61
C MET A 1 51.70 20.09 84.12
N THR A 2 51.29 20.66 82.99
CA THR A 2 49.90 20.62 82.50
C THR A 2 49.87 19.78 81.26
N ARG A 3 49.12 18.72 81.29
CA ARG A 3 48.97 17.78 80.15
C ARG A 3 47.81 18.26 79.30
N LEU A 4 48.10 18.60 78.04
CA LEU A 4 47.11 18.97 77.01
C LEU A 4 46.52 17.68 76.34
N ARG A 5 45.20 17.54 76.42
CA ARG A 5 44.52 16.46 75.76
C ARG A 5 44.05 16.93 74.38
N TRP A 6 44.43 16.23 73.33
CA TRP A 6 43.94 16.40 71.99
C TRP A 6 42.62 15.66 71.78
N LEU A 7 41.59 16.36 71.41
CA LEU A 7 40.32 15.78 70.90
C LEU A 7 40.35 15.85 69.36
N GLY A 8 40.38 14.70 68.70
CA GLY A 8 40.27 14.62 67.26
C GLY A 8 38.80 14.77 66.78
N PRO A 9 38.56 15.33 65.60
CA PRO A 9 37.23 15.49 65.06
C PRO A 9 36.71 14.16 64.47
N THR A 10 35.56 13.68 64.93
CA THR A 10 34.80 12.60 64.34
C THR A 10 34.11 13.11 63.08
N GLY A 11 34.64 12.71 61.90
CA GLY A 11 34.00 12.97 60.62
C GLY A 11 32.78 12.07 60.39
N ALA A 12 31.62 12.64 60.34
CA ALA A 12 30.41 11.97 59.90
C ALA A 12 30.37 11.91 58.34
N LEU A 13 30.53 10.72 57.76
CA LEU A 13 30.25 10.49 56.35
C LEU A 13 28.71 10.52 56.11
N ALA A 14 28.26 11.58 55.51
CA ALA A 14 26.89 11.62 54.97
C ALA A 14 26.86 10.91 53.63
N ALA A 15 26.25 9.73 53.55
CA ALA A 15 25.98 9.02 52.32
C ALA A 15 24.78 9.69 51.61
N ALA A 16 25.06 10.44 50.52
CA ALA A 16 24.00 10.97 49.65
C ALA A 16 23.43 9.87 48.78
N LEU A 17 22.22 9.40 49.10
CA LEU A 17 21.43 8.55 48.20
C LEU A 17 20.93 9.40 47.03
N LEU A 18 21.56 9.24 45.86
CA LEU A 18 21.03 9.76 44.60
C LEU A 18 19.84 8.88 44.21
N LEU A 19 18.62 9.35 44.46
CA LEU A 19 17.40 8.79 43.86
C LEU A 19 17.42 9.14 42.37
N ALA A 20 17.77 8.16 41.54
CA ALA A 20 17.55 8.25 40.11
C ALA A 20 16.03 8.23 39.85
N ALA A 21 15.46 9.40 39.57
CA ALA A 21 14.07 9.48 39.09
C ALA A 21 13.97 8.69 37.77
N PRO A 22 12.96 7.84 37.62
CA PRO A 22 12.74 7.17 36.33
C PRO A 22 12.50 8.24 35.27
N LEU A 23 13.31 8.27 34.20
CA LEU A 23 12.99 9.02 32.99
C LEU A 23 11.63 8.49 32.50
N ALA A 24 10.58 9.27 32.70
CA ALA A 24 9.30 8.99 32.07
C ALA A 24 9.54 9.02 30.55
N ALA A 25 9.47 7.86 29.92
CA ALA A 25 9.48 7.77 28.47
C ALA A 25 8.32 8.66 27.97
N ARG A 26 8.69 9.76 27.27
CA ARG A 26 7.69 10.54 26.55
C ARG A 26 7.10 9.60 25.50
N THR A 27 5.85 9.21 25.66
CA THR A 27 5.04 8.66 24.60
C THR A 27 4.81 9.80 23.61
N GLU A 28 5.65 9.87 22.55
CA GLU A 28 5.33 10.75 21.45
C GLU A 28 4.09 10.20 20.77
N ALA A 29 3.06 11.00 20.70
CA ALA A 29 1.79 10.61 20.09
C ALA A 29 2.02 10.26 18.61
N VAL A 30 1.26 9.26 18.12
CA VAL A 30 1.27 8.91 16.69
C VAL A 30 1.09 10.19 15.86
N PRO A 31 1.99 10.50 14.90
CA PRO A 31 1.91 11.73 14.12
C PRO A 31 0.56 11.88 13.43
N GLY A 32 -0.11 13.00 13.64
CA GLY A 32 -1.38 13.33 12.98
C GLY A 32 -1.16 14.01 11.62
N GLY A 33 -2.19 13.96 10.78
CA GLY A 33 -2.16 14.60 9.46
C GLY A 33 -1.46 13.77 8.37
N ASN A 34 -1.26 14.40 7.21
CA ASN A 34 -0.55 13.78 6.08
C ASN A 34 0.95 13.82 6.33
N LEU A 35 1.61 12.69 6.34
CA LEU A 35 3.05 12.57 6.57
C LEU A 35 3.87 12.78 5.29
N VAL A 36 3.22 12.73 4.12
CA VAL A 36 3.88 12.92 2.82
C VAL A 36 4.19 14.39 2.62
N GLN A 37 5.45 14.70 2.35
CA GLN A 37 5.90 16.04 1.97
C GLN A 37 5.63 16.27 0.48
N ASN A 38 5.23 17.50 0.12
CA ASN A 38 4.92 17.87 -1.26
C ASN A 38 4.03 16.82 -1.98
N PRO A 39 2.84 16.50 -1.42
CA PRO A 39 2.03 15.37 -1.85
C PRO A 39 1.37 15.53 -3.22
N GLY A 40 1.24 16.77 -3.71
CA GLY A 40 0.68 17.14 -5.02
C GLY A 40 1.73 17.73 -5.96
N ALA A 41 3.04 17.66 -5.60
CA ALA A 41 4.14 18.27 -6.36
C ALA A 41 4.11 19.81 -6.45
N GLU A 42 3.31 20.49 -5.62
CA GLU A 42 3.10 21.96 -5.65
C GLU A 42 4.35 22.77 -5.30
N ALA A 43 5.29 22.19 -4.54
CA ALA A 43 6.56 22.87 -4.19
C ALA A 43 7.57 22.86 -5.35
N SER A 44 7.20 22.40 -6.53
CA SER A 44 8.03 22.40 -7.75
C SER A 44 7.40 23.30 -8.81
N PRO A 45 8.19 23.89 -9.71
CA PRO A 45 7.63 24.83 -10.71
C PRO A 45 6.65 24.17 -11.70
N GLY A 46 6.71 22.85 -11.86
CA GLY A 46 5.96 22.12 -12.88
C GLY A 46 6.33 22.53 -14.29
N THR A 47 5.94 21.75 -15.30
CA THR A 47 6.17 22.07 -16.69
C THR A 47 4.97 21.73 -17.56
N VAL A 48 4.78 22.47 -18.64
CA VAL A 48 3.88 22.14 -19.77
C VAL A 48 4.65 21.46 -20.90
N ASP A 49 5.97 21.54 -20.87
CA ASP A 49 6.85 20.97 -21.88
C ASP A 49 7.21 19.52 -21.55
N ASP A 50 7.73 18.79 -22.53
CA ASP A 50 8.16 17.39 -22.38
C ASP A 50 9.59 17.32 -21.85
N ILE A 51 9.83 17.92 -20.68
CA ILE A 51 11.11 17.91 -19.97
C ILE A 51 10.94 17.30 -18.58
N VAL A 52 12.08 16.90 -17.97
CA VAL A 52 12.10 16.39 -16.61
C VAL A 52 12.24 17.53 -15.61
N VAL A 53 11.21 17.72 -14.78
CA VAL A 53 11.25 18.59 -13.59
C VAL A 53 11.13 17.72 -12.37
N LYS A 54 12.19 17.62 -11.57
CA LYS A 54 12.20 16.77 -10.37
C LYS A 54 11.29 17.34 -9.28
N PRO A 55 10.45 16.51 -8.64
CA PRO A 55 9.63 16.94 -7.51
C PRO A 55 10.49 17.25 -6.27
N ALA A 56 10.33 18.45 -5.71
CA ALA A 56 11.01 18.85 -4.48
C ALA A 56 10.60 17.94 -3.30
N GLY A 57 11.58 17.52 -2.50
CA GLY A 57 11.37 16.62 -1.35
C GLY A 57 11.24 15.12 -1.72
N TRP A 58 11.48 14.76 -2.99
CA TRP A 58 11.45 13.38 -3.46
C TRP A 58 12.78 12.97 -4.10
N THR A 59 13.21 11.76 -3.85
CA THR A 59 14.31 11.11 -4.59
C THR A 59 13.72 10.41 -5.81
N THR A 60 14.27 10.70 -7.01
CA THR A 60 13.70 10.19 -8.27
C THR A 60 14.67 9.31 -9.04
N THR A 61 14.13 8.38 -9.82
CA THR A 61 14.84 7.64 -10.86
C THR A 61 14.10 7.77 -12.20
N GLY A 62 14.81 7.54 -13.30
CA GLY A 62 14.23 7.66 -14.63
C GLY A 62 13.70 9.07 -14.91
N ALA A 63 12.67 9.14 -15.73
CA ALA A 63 12.10 10.40 -16.22
C ALA A 63 10.96 10.96 -15.35
N LEU A 64 10.73 10.45 -14.13
CA LEU A 64 9.63 10.93 -13.31
C LEU A 64 9.70 12.45 -13.16
N SER A 65 8.60 13.13 -13.45
CA SER A 65 8.55 14.58 -13.62
C SER A 65 7.32 15.19 -12.96
N VAL A 66 7.41 16.49 -12.69
CA VAL A 66 6.27 17.32 -12.27
C VAL A 66 5.71 18.03 -13.50
N TRP A 67 4.46 17.75 -13.83
CA TRP A 67 3.75 18.38 -14.91
C TRP A 67 2.63 19.29 -14.40
N LYS A 68 2.32 20.36 -15.17
CA LYS A 68 1.20 21.24 -14.88
C LYS A 68 -0.09 20.72 -15.48
N TYR A 69 -1.18 20.97 -14.80
CA TYR A 69 -2.51 20.85 -15.36
C TYR A 69 -2.73 21.94 -16.40
N PRO A 70 -2.96 21.60 -17.70
CA PRO A 70 -3.18 22.60 -18.72
C PRO A 70 -4.58 23.21 -18.63
N ALA A 71 -4.74 24.42 -19.16
CA ALA A 71 -6.04 25.09 -19.24
C ALA A 71 -7.00 24.41 -20.23
N ARG A 72 -6.48 23.69 -21.23
CA ARG A 72 -7.25 23.05 -22.31
C ARG A 72 -7.00 21.55 -22.34
N GLU A 73 -7.95 20.81 -22.89
CA GLU A 73 -7.84 19.38 -23.11
C GLU A 73 -6.64 19.01 -23.99
N GLY A 74 -6.06 17.86 -23.72
CA GLY A 74 -4.90 17.29 -24.40
C GLY A 74 -4.55 15.92 -23.83
N ASP A 75 -3.25 15.62 -23.78
CA ASP A 75 -2.75 14.38 -23.21
C ASP A 75 -2.73 14.38 -21.66
N ARG A 76 -3.06 15.50 -21.02
CA ARG A 76 -3.07 15.70 -19.55
C ARG A 76 -4.46 16.06 -19.05
N PRO A 77 -4.80 15.74 -17.79
CA PRO A 77 -6.01 16.26 -17.17
C PRO A 77 -5.96 17.79 -17.10
N THR A 78 -7.11 18.44 -17.24
CA THR A 78 -7.19 19.90 -17.26
C THR A 78 -7.17 20.51 -15.86
N GLN A 79 -6.91 21.84 -15.78
CA GLN A 79 -7.05 22.61 -14.53
C GLN A 79 -8.48 22.54 -13.97
N ALA A 80 -9.50 22.49 -14.83
CA ALA A 80 -10.88 22.30 -14.39
C ALA A 80 -11.09 20.93 -13.72
N PHE A 81 -10.44 19.88 -14.23
CA PHE A 81 -10.43 18.58 -13.57
C PHE A 81 -9.67 18.63 -12.22
N ALA A 82 -8.48 19.27 -12.19
CA ALA A 82 -7.70 19.43 -10.96
C ALA A 82 -8.54 20.06 -9.83
N ALA A 83 -9.31 21.08 -10.14
CA ALA A 83 -10.21 21.72 -9.17
C ALA A 83 -11.22 20.75 -8.54
N THR A 84 -11.67 19.71 -9.28
CA THR A 84 -12.63 18.72 -8.74
C THR A 84 -12.02 17.78 -7.73
N ILE A 85 -10.68 17.62 -7.72
CA ILE A 85 -9.95 16.73 -6.81
C ILE A 85 -9.08 17.49 -5.81
N GLY A 86 -9.08 18.82 -5.84
CA GLY A 86 -8.16 19.65 -5.04
C GLY A 86 -6.70 19.47 -5.47
N GLY A 87 -6.45 19.26 -6.77
CA GLY A 87 -5.15 18.88 -7.33
C GLY A 87 -4.17 20.03 -7.50
N GLY A 88 -4.54 21.28 -7.14
CA GLY A 88 -3.63 22.42 -7.29
C GLY A 88 -3.26 22.72 -8.74
N GLU A 89 -2.00 23.07 -8.97
CA GLU A 89 -1.46 23.39 -10.31
C GLU A 89 -0.68 22.24 -10.95
N ASN A 90 -0.15 21.32 -10.14
CA ASN A 90 0.82 20.33 -10.56
C ASN A 90 0.36 18.90 -10.26
N PHE A 91 1.03 17.92 -10.87
CA PHE A 91 0.90 16.49 -10.57
C PHE A 91 2.17 15.74 -10.95
N PHE A 92 2.36 14.53 -10.40
CA PHE A 92 3.44 13.62 -10.79
C PHE A 92 3.09 12.90 -12.08
N SER A 93 4.05 12.88 -13.02
CA SER A 93 3.96 12.16 -14.29
C SER A 93 5.11 11.18 -14.43
N GLY A 94 4.90 10.10 -15.19
CA GLY A 94 5.98 9.21 -15.61
C GLY A 94 7.02 9.89 -16.49
N GLY A 95 6.72 11.09 -17.01
CA GLY A 95 7.66 11.99 -17.65
C GLY A 95 7.77 11.81 -19.17
N PRO A 96 8.69 12.55 -19.80
CA PRO A 96 8.98 12.42 -21.22
C PRO A 96 9.54 11.06 -21.57
N GLY A 97 9.33 10.62 -22.82
CA GLY A 97 9.92 9.39 -23.32
C GLY A 97 11.43 9.48 -23.55
N GLY A 98 12.03 8.34 -23.88
CA GLY A 98 13.44 8.26 -24.27
C GLY A 98 14.44 8.36 -23.12
N VAL A 99 14.01 8.44 -21.86
CA VAL A 99 14.89 8.43 -20.69
C VAL A 99 14.97 7.03 -20.10
N ALA A 100 16.19 6.51 -19.98
CA ALA A 100 16.41 5.17 -19.44
C ALA A 100 16.04 5.03 -17.97
N GLY A 101 15.62 3.84 -17.57
CA GLY A 101 15.28 3.44 -16.21
C GLY A 101 13.79 3.55 -15.88
N GLN A 102 13.40 2.84 -14.85
CA GLN A 102 12.02 2.87 -14.34
C GLN A 102 11.75 4.20 -13.64
N PRO A 103 10.72 4.96 -14.04
CA PRO A 103 10.36 6.20 -13.36
C PRO A 103 9.85 5.90 -11.95
N THR A 104 10.56 6.39 -10.95
CA THR A 104 10.12 6.32 -9.55
C THR A 104 10.32 7.65 -8.85
N ALA A 105 9.51 7.93 -7.83
CA ALA A 105 9.82 8.91 -6.80
C ALA A 105 9.60 8.29 -5.43
N SER A 106 10.47 8.59 -4.49
CA SER A 106 10.36 8.05 -3.13
C SER A 106 10.76 9.09 -2.08
N GLN A 107 10.19 8.94 -0.89
CA GLN A 107 10.63 9.63 0.31
C GLN A 107 10.50 8.69 1.51
N THR A 108 11.45 8.79 2.44
CA THR A 108 11.46 8.03 3.69
C THR A 108 10.94 8.90 4.83
N ILE A 109 9.96 8.40 5.54
CA ILE A 109 9.31 9.06 6.68
C ILE A 109 9.72 8.32 7.94
N ASP A 110 10.37 9.02 8.87
CA ASP A 110 10.69 8.47 10.19
C ASP A 110 9.42 8.41 11.05
N VAL A 111 9.16 7.23 11.62
CA VAL A 111 8.06 6.97 12.54
C VAL A 111 8.54 6.36 13.85
N SER A 112 9.84 6.47 14.14
CA SER A 112 10.47 5.95 15.37
C SER A 112 9.90 6.58 16.64
N GLY A 113 9.41 7.82 16.57
CA GLY A 113 8.70 8.48 17.67
C GLY A 113 7.43 7.75 18.13
N ALA A 114 6.79 7.00 17.24
CA ALA A 114 5.60 6.18 17.54
C ALA A 114 5.95 4.70 17.83
N ALA A 115 7.21 4.38 18.12
CA ALA A 115 7.68 2.99 18.25
C ALA A 115 6.90 2.18 19.29
N THR A 116 6.55 2.78 20.42
CA THR A 116 5.80 2.12 21.49
C THR A 116 4.43 1.63 21.01
N GLU A 117 3.66 2.49 20.35
CA GLU A 117 2.34 2.18 19.84
C GLU A 117 2.40 1.21 18.66
N ILE A 118 3.42 1.36 17.80
CA ILE A 118 3.69 0.44 16.69
C ILE A 118 3.99 -0.97 17.22
N ASP A 119 4.87 -1.10 18.20
CA ASP A 119 5.27 -2.38 18.78
C ASP A 119 4.14 -3.02 19.60
N ALA A 120 3.24 -2.21 20.15
CA ALA A 120 1.99 -2.69 20.73
C ALA A 120 0.99 -3.18 19.66
N GLY A 121 1.22 -2.89 18.37
CA GLY A 121 0.29 -3.23 17.28
C GLY A 121 -0.95 -2.34 17.22
N GLN A 122 -0.87 -1.12 17.77
CA GLN A 122 -2.00 -0.20 17.90
C GLN A 122 -2.08 0.82 16.77
N VAL A 123 -1.09 0.84 15.86
CA VAL A 123 -1.01 1.81 14.77
C VAL A 123 -1.50 1.23 13.45
N GLY A 124 -2.43 1.93 12.83
CA GLY A 124 -2.88 1.71 11.46
C GLY A 124 -2.36 2.80 10.54
N ALA A 125 -2.13 2.45 9.28
CA ALA A 125 -1.79 3.36 8.21
C ALA A 125 -2.91 3.41 7.18
N THR A 126 -3.23 4.61 6.70
CA THR A 126 -4.13 4.82 5.55
C THR A 126 -3.34 5.53 4.46
N LEU A 127 -3.18 4.85 3.32
CA LEU A 127 -2.56 5.39 2.11
C LEU A 127 -3.66 5.74 1.11
N THR A 128 -3.65 6.98 0.59
CA THR A 128 -4.55 7.40 -0.49
C THR A 128 -3.79 8.19 -1.53
N ALA A 129 -4.25 8.17 -2.76
CA ALA A 129 -3.82 9.07 -3.83
C ALA A 129 -4.88 9.10 -4.95
N PHE A 130 -4.79 10.09 -5.82
CA PHE A 130 -5.44 10.07 -7.11
C PHE A 130 -4.45 9.51 -8.14
N ILE A 131 -4.85 8.48 -8.87
CA ILE A 131 -4.02 7.74 -9.82
C ILE A 131 -4.78 7.62 -11.13
N GLY A 132 -4.10 7.84 -12.26
CA GLY A 132 -4.74 7.71 -13.55
C GLY A 132 -3.79 7.83 -14.73
N GLY A 133 -4.27 8.42 -15.82
CA GLY A 133 -3.49 8.56 -17.05
C GLY A 133 -4.31 9.09 -18.20
N TYR A 134 -3.71 9.12 -19.37
CA TYR A 134 -4.31 9.62 -20.61
C TYR A 134 -5.18 8.55 -21.29
N THR A 135 -6.35 8.89 -21.72
CA THR A 135 -7.35 8.11 -22.49
C THR A 135 -7.08 6.61 -22.60
N VAL A 136 -6.47 6.15 -23.68
CA VAL A 136 -6.20 4.75 -24.02
C VAL A 136 -4.81 4.26 -23.62
N SER A 137 -3.96 5.14 -23.05
CA SER A 137 -2.62 4.77 -22.60
C SER A 137 -2.65 3.61 -21.60
N GLU A 138 -1.74 2.69 -21.75
CA GLU A 138 -1.52 1.54 -20.86
C GLU A 138 -0.41 1.78 -19.83
N ASP A 139 0.19 2.96 -19.82
CA ASP A 139 1.10 3.36 -18.77
C ASP A 139 0.39 3.35 -17.42
N LEU A 140 1.04 2.78 -16.42
CA LEU A 140 0.42 2.52 -15.13
C LEU A 140 1.29 3.07 -14.00
N ALA A 141 0.67 3.74 -13.05
CA ALA A 141 1.29 4.14 -11.80
C ALA A 141 0.73 3.36 -10.62
N THR A 142 1.58 3.14 -9.63
CA THR A 142 1.22 2.64 -8.31
C THR A 142 1.85 3.48 -7.23
N VAL A 143 1.20 3.61 -6.10
CA VAL A 143 1.78 4.21 -4.90
C VAL A 143 1.80 3.15 -3.80
N SER A 144 2.92 3.05 -3.09
CA SER A 144 3.08 2.12 -1.98
C SER A 144 3.70 2.80 -0.77
N ALA A 145 3.26 2.38 0.43
CA ALA A 145 3.91 2.66 1.69
C ALA A 145 4.59 1.36 2.16
N ARG A 146 5.92 1.30 2.15
CA ARG A 146 6.71 0.16 2.60
C ARG A 146 7.13 0.36 4.05
N PHE A 147 6.75 -0.53 4.93
CA PHE A 147 7.09 -0.47 6.35
C PHE A 147 8.47 -1.10 6.57
N LEU A 148 9.42 -0.32 7.11
CA LEU A 148 10.80 -0.73 7.27
C LEU A 148 11.19 -0.79 8.75
N GLY A 149 11.89 -1.86 9.13
CA GLY A 149 12.50 -1.99 10.44
C GLY A 149 13.73 -1.10 10.62
N ALA A 150 14.33 -1.09 11.80
CA ALA A 150 15.51 -0.29 12.12
C ALA A 150 16.72 -0.58 11.21
N SER A 151 16.84 -1.79 10.68
CA SER A 151 17.89 -2.16 9.71
C SER A 151 17.54 -1.83 8.25
N GLY A 152 16.39 -1.21 7.98
CA GLY A 152 15.88 -0.99 6.61
C GLY A 152 15.20 -2.23 5.99
N ALA A 153 15.11 -3.34 6.73
CA ALA A 153 14.41 -4.53 6.25
C ALA A 153 12.91 -4.26 6.08
N SER A 154 12.32 -4.74 4.98
CA SER A 154 10.89 -4.61 4.73
C SER A 154 10.09 -5.56 5.62
N LEU A 155 9.16 -5.01 6.39
CA LEU A 155 8.24 -5.73 7.28
C LEU A 155 6.85 -5.92 6.68
N GLY A 156 6.54 -5.19 5.60
CA GLY A 156 5.25 -5.22 4.93
C GLY A 156 5.01 -3.98 4.09
N SER A 157 3.86 -3.89 3.47
CA SER A 157 3.48 -2.71 2.69
C SER A 157 1.97 -2.55 2.54
N ALA A 158 1.53 -1.31 2.33
CA ALA A 158 0.23 -0.98 1.73
C ALA A 158 0.47 -0.48 0.30
N ARG A 159 -0.38 -0.84 -0.65
CA ARG A 159 -0.26 -0.43 -2.06
C ARG A 159 -1.62 -0.09 -2.65
N ILE A 160 -1.64 0.95 -3.47
CA ILE A 160 -2.80 1.40 -4.24
C ILE A 160 -2.45 1.51 -5.73
N GLY A 161 -3.46 1.41 -6.59
CA GLY A 161 -3.25 1.31 -8.02
C GLY A 161 -2.89 -0.14 -8.46
N PRO A 162 -2.57 -0.34 -9.74
CA PRO A 162 -2.69 0.66 -10.79
C PRO A 162 -4.14 0.99 -11.14
N VAL A 163 -4.32 2.09 -11.88
CA VAL A 163 -5.58 2.47 -12.53
C VAL A 163 -5.38 2.37 -14.03
N ASN A 164 -6.01 1.37 -14.65
CA ASN A 164 -5.89 1.13 -16.08
C ASN A 164 -6.88 1.98 -16.90
N ARG A 165 -6.77 1.94 -18.24
CA ARG A 165 -7.64 2.69 -19.16
C ARG A 165 -9.12 2.32 -19.04
N ASP A 166 -9.46 1.07 -18.74
CA ASP A 166 -10.85 0.63 -18.61
C ASP A 166 -11.45 1.10 -17.28
N ASP A 167 -10.66 1.12 -16.18
CA ASP A 167 -11.07 1.75 -14.91
C ASP A 167 -11.43 3.22 -15.10
N ARG A 168 -10.71 3.95 -15.96
CA ARG A 168 -10.93 5.35 -16.31
C ARG A 168 -12.00 5.55 -17.40
N LYS A 169 -12.59 4.47 -17.91
CA LYS A 169 -13.52 4.53 -19.05
C LYS A 169 -12.92 5.22 -20.27
N ARG A 170 -11.61 5.07 -20.47
CA ARG A 170 -10.81 5.70 -21.53
C ARG A 170 -10.84 7.24 -21.50
N LEU A 171 -11.03 7.82 -20.32
CA LEU A 171 -10.93 9.26 -20.09
C LEU A 171 -9.56 9.64 -19.56
N THR A 172 -9.16 10.90 -19.78
CA THR A 172 -7.97 11.52 -19.18
C THR A 172 -8.31 12.03 -17.80
N VAL A 173 -8.25 11.15 -16.79
CA VAL A 173 -8.65 11.45 -15.40
C VAL A 173 -7.80 10.68 -14.41
N LEU A 174 -7.78 11.15 -13.16
CA LEU A 174 -7.26 10.44 -12.02
C LEU A 174 -8.40 9.98 -11.11
N LEU A 175 -8.31 8.76 -10.62
CA LEU A 175 -9.33 8.17 -9.73
C LEU A 175 -8.74 7.96 -8.35
N ARG A 176 -9.48 8.35 -7.32
CA ARG A 176 -9.06 8.14 -5.93
C ARG A 176 -8.91 6.66 -5.64
N ARG A 177 -7.80 6.29 -5.04
CA ARG A 177 -7.52 4.94 -4.51
C ARG A 177 -7.15 5.05 -3.04
N SER A 178 -7.46 4.01 -2.27
CA SER A 178 -7.18 3.95 -0.84
C SER A 178 -6.83 2.54 -0.43
N ALA A 179 -5.87 2.40 0.49
CA ALA A 179 -5.57 1.16 1.18
C ALA A 179 -5.32 1.45 2.66
N GLN A 180 -5.70 0.50 3.51
CA GLN A 180 -5.43 0.52 4.94
C GLN A 180 -4.61 -0.71 5.30
N ALA A 181 -3.70 -0.55 6.25
CA ALA A 181 -2.91 -1.64 6.81
C ALA A 181 -2.63 -1.37 8.29
N THR A 182 -2.49 -2.44 9.08
CA THR A 182 -1.85 -2.33 10.38
C THR A 182 -0.35 -2.16 10.15
N VAL A 183 0.26 -1.17 10.81
CA VAL A 183 1.71 -0.98 10.75
C VAL A 183 2.37 -2.16 11.49
N PRO A 184 3.26 -2.93 10.83
CA PRO A 184 3.90 -4.08 11.47
C PRO A 184 4.75 -3.67 12.67
N LYS A 185 4.76 -4.52 13.70
CA LYS A 185 5.66 -4.34 14.86
C LYS A 185 7.11 -4.28 14.38
N GLY A 186 7.91 -3.44 15.01
CA GLY A 186 9.30 -3.20 14.63
C GLY A 186 9.49 -2.17 13.52
N THR A 187 8.42 -1.60 12.94
CA THR A 187 8.55 -0.52 11.95
C THR A 187 9.15 0.72 12.60
N ARG A 188 10.14 1.33 11.93
CA ARG A 188 10.80 2.57 12.36
C ARG A 188 10.79 3.65 11.29
N SER A 189 10.61 3.25 10.03
CA SER A 189 10.41 4.20 8.92
C SER A 189 9.42 3.64 7.89
N ILE A 190 8.87 4.54 7.08
CA ILE A 190 7.96 4.20 5.99
C ILE A 190 8.47 4.85 4.72
N ASP A 191 8.77 4.05 3.69
CA ASP A 191 9.05 4.57 2.36
C ASP A 191 7.76 4.72 1.58
N VAL A 192 7.43 5.94 1.19
CA VAL A 192 6.37 6.20 0.21
C VAL A 192 7.00 6.22 -1.17
N VAL A 193 6.51 5.36 -2.06
CA VAL A 193 7.08 5.16 -3.40
C VAL A 193 6.01 5.27 -4.46
N ILE A 194 6.20 6.18 -5.41
CA ILE A 194 5.53 6.19 -6.70
C ILE A 194 6.37 5.31 -7.64
N ALA A 195 5.76 4.34 -8.30
CA ALA A 195 6.44 3.53 -9.32
C ALA A 195 5.58 3.48 -10.58
N VAL A 196 6.21 3.73 -11.71
CA VAL A 196 5.55 3.80 -13.00
C VAL A 196 6.05 2.68 -13.90
N THR A 197 5.13 1.98 -14.56
CA THR A 197 5.47 1.07 -15.66
C THR A 197 5.42 1.83 -16.97
N VAL A 198 6.41 1.60 -17.82
CA VAL A 198 6.50 2.19 -19.15
C VAL A 198 5.99 1.16 -20.15
N ASP A 199 4.99 1.51 -20.94
CA ASP A 199 4.41 0.64 -21.97
C ASP A 199 5.23 0.70 -23.28
N ASN A 200 5.79 1.88 -23.59
CA ASN A 200 6.59 2.11 -24.80
C ASN A 200 7.64 3.20 -24.57
N ASN A 201 8.48 3.47 -25.59
CA ASN A 201 9.51 4.51 -25.52
C ASN A 201 8.99 5.95 -25.69
N GLY A 202 7.68 6.15 -25.76
CA GLY A 202 7.05 7.47 -25.85
C GLY A 202 6.89 8.15 -24.49
N LYS A 203 6.13 9.26 -24.48
CA LYS A 203 5.72 9.93 -23.24
C LYS A 203 5.02 8.94 -22.31
N ASN A 204 5.33 9.02 -21.05
CA ASN A 204 4.68 8.20 -20.04
C ASN A 204 3.49 8.94 -19.44
N HIS A 205 2.30 8.46 -19.77
CA HIS A 205 1.03 9.05 -19.37
C HIS A 205 0.44 8.45 -18.09
N ALA A 206 1.28 7.93 -17.21
CA ALA A 206 0.87 7.55 -15.87
C ALA A 206 0.95 8.76 -14.93
N TYR A 207 -0.15 9.08 -14.27
CA TYR A 207 -0.32 10.29 -13.46
C TYR A 207 -0.69 9.95 -12.03
N VAL A 208 -0.11 10.70 -11.08
CA VAL A 208 -0.40 10.58 -9.65
C VAL A 208 -0.52 11.97 -9.04
N ASP A 209 -1.45 12.15 -8.12
CA ASP A 209 -1.64 13.39 -7.39
C ASP A 209 -2.21 13.17 -6.00
N ASN A 210 -2.09 14.18 -5.13
CA ASN A 210 -2.68 14.24 -3.80
C ASN A 210 -2.41 12.97 -2.97
N ILE A 211 -1.13 12.59 -2.87
CA ILE A 211 -0.71 11.44 -2.09
C ILE A 211 -0.88 11.75 -0.60
N SER A 212 -1.51 10.86 0.14
CA SER A 212 -1.62 11.00 1.59
C SER A 212 -1.32 9.69 2.27
N LEU A 213 -0.42 9.76 3.25
CA LEU A 213 -0.18 8.72 4.23
C LEU A 213 -0.49 9.28 5.61
N THR A 214 -1.49 8.73 6.27
CA THR A 214 -1.82 9.08 7.65
C THR A 214 -1.65 7.88 8.55
N LEU A 215 -1.15 8.11 9.76
CA LEU A 215 -1.15 7.14 10.83
C LEU A 215 -2.26 7.46 11.82
N GLY A 216 -2.81 6.44 12.43
CA GLY A 216 -3.86 6.57 13.43
C GLY A 216 -4.02 5.29 14.21
N LYS A 217 -5.04 5.22 15.07
CA LYS A 217 -5.34 3.99 15.79
C LYS A 217 -5.60 2.86 14.81
N ALA A 218 -4.95 1.71 15.01
CA ALA A 218 -5.22 0.53 14.21
C ALA A 218 -6.72 0.21 14.27
N SER A 219 -7.33 0.03 13.11
CA SER A 219 -8.70 -0.48 13.09
C SER A 219 -8.68 -1.87 13.71
N SER A 220 -9.45 -2.06 14.77
CA SER A 220 -9.60 -3.39 15.40
C SER A 220 -10.28 -4.39 14.46
N THR A 221 -10.85 -3.90 13.38
CA THR A 221 -11.33 -4.74 12.28
C THR A 221 -10.29 -4.65 11.15
N PRO A 222 -9.53 -5.72 10.85
CA PRO A 222 -8.79 -5.79 9.59
C PRO A 222 -9.78 -5.42 8.49
N PRO A 223 -9.41 -4.66 7.44
CA PRO A 223 -10.31 -4.43 6.34
C PRO A 223 -10.80 -5.81 5.92
N ALA A 224 -12.10 -6.04 6.09
CA ALA A 224 -12.69 -7.32 5.77
C ALA A 224 -12.36 -7.55 4.30
N THR A 225 -11.31 -8.31 4.03
CA THR A 225 -11.03 -8.78 2.68
C THR A 225 -12.27 -9.57 2.33
N LYS A 226 -13.19 -8.92 1.62
CA LYS A 226 -14.41 -9.56 1.15
C LYS A 226 -13.94 -10.83 0.48
N LYS A 227 -14.16 -11.97 1.14
CA LYS A 227 -13.66 -13.26 0.65
C LYS A 227 -14.67 -13.81 -0.35
N ALA A 228 -14.17 -14.31 -1.46
CA ALA A 228 -14.95 -15.13 -2.35
C ALA A 228 -15.49 -16.36 -1.59
N THR A 229 -16.63 -16.88 -2.01
CA THR A 229 -17.26 -18.04 -1.37
C THR A 229 -17.19 -19.25 -2.29
N LEU A 230 -16.67 -20.38 -1.76
CA LEU A 230 -16.66 -21.67 -2.45
C LEU A 230 -17.92 -22.48 -2.05
N THR A 231 -18.74 -22.80 -3.01
CA THR A 231 -19.91 -23.67 -2.85
C THR A 231 -19.69 -24.98 -3.59
N LEU A 232 -20.04 -26.10 -2.95
CA LEU A 232 -19.95 -27.44 -3.50
C LEU A 232 -21.33 -28.07 -3.50
N ARG A 233 -21.68 -28.74 -4.61
CA ARG A 233 -22.92 -29.52 -4.73
C ARG A 233 -22.70 -30.74 -5.59
N CYS A 234 -23.52 -31.77 -5.38
CA CYS A 234 -23.62 -32.92 -6.26
C CYS A 234 -24.68 -32.68 -7.36
N SER A 235 -24.37 -33.14 -8.56
CA SER A 235 -25.31 -33.22 -9.70
C SER A 235 -25.14 -34.62 -10.32
N GLY A 236 -25.96 -35.57 -9.89
CA GLY A 236 -25.70 -37.00 -10.16
C GLY A 236 -24.32 -37.40 -9.64
N ALA A 237 -23.58 -38.20 -10.43
CA ALA A 237 -22.20 -38.61 -10.11
C ALA A 237 -21.12 -37.53 -10.38
N THR A 238 -21.52 -36.27 -10.46
CA THR A 238 -20.60 -35.15 -10.74
C THR A 238 -20.60 -34.14 -9.59
N LEU A 239 -19.42 -33.82 -9.08
CA LEU A 239 -19.19 -32.70 -8.15
C LEU A 239 -19.11 -31.39 -8.94
N VAL A 240 -19.94 -30.43 -8.57
CA VAL A 240 -19.89 -29.05 -9.07
C VAL A 240 -19.35 -28.12 -8.00
N ALA A 241 -18.19 -27.49 -8.27
CA ALA A 241 -17.58 -26.48 -7.43
C ALA A 241 -17.80 -25.11 -8.06
N THR A 242 -18.36 -24.15 -7.30
CA THR A 242 -18.64 -22.79 -7.78
C THR A 242 -18.00 -21.80 -6.85
N VAL A 243 -17.33 -20.78 -7.40
CA VAL A 243 -16.82 -19.64 -6.65
C VAL A 243 -17.67 -18.41 -6.96
N LYS A 244 -18.29 -17.84 -5.91
CA LYS A 244 -18.96 -16.55 -5.98
C LYS A 244 -17.96 -15.49 -5.53
N PRO A 245 -17.56 -14.54 -6.39
CA PRO A 245 -16.74 -13.41 -5.99
C PRO A 245 -17.39 -12.58 -4.89
N ALA A 246 -16.62 -11.95 -4.06
CA ALA A 246 -17.12 -10.94 -3.13
C ALA A 246 -17.62 -9.71 -3.89
N ALA A 247 -18.54 -8.95 -3.29
CA ALA A 247 -19.06 -7.74 -3.91
C ALA A 247 -17.92 -6.75 -4.24
N GLY A 248 -17.82 -6.36 -5.52
CA GLY A 248 -16.78 -5.49 -6.04
C GLY A 248 -15.42 -6.15 -6.33
N GLN A 249 -15.29 -7.48 -6.13
CA GLN A 249 -14.08 -8.22 -6.45
C GLN A 249 -14.02 -8.55 -7.95
N LYS A 250 -12.99 -8.05 -8.65
CA LYS A 250 -12.74 -8.38 -10.07
C LYS A 250 -11.87 -9.64 -10.14
N VAL A 251 -12.50 -10.80 -10.34
CA VAL A 251 -11.78 -12.07 -10.46
C VAL A 251 -11.35 -12.30 -11.89
N LYS A 252 -10.04 -12.60 -12.08
CA LYS A 252 -9.43 -12.90 -13.39
C LYS A 252 -9.50 -14.38 -13.73
N SER A 253 -9.32 -15.24 -12.72
CA SER A 253 -9.41 -16.68 -12.89
C SER A 253 -9.59 -17.40 -11.56
N VAL A 254 -10.14 -18.62 -11.64
CA VAL A 254 -10.22 -19.54 -10.50
C VAL A 254 -9.65 -20.88 -10.92
N ALA A 255 -8.60 -21.32 -10.22
CA ALA A 255 -8.04 -22.65 -10.37
C ALA A 255 -8.63 -23.57 -9.31
N PHE A 256 -9.38 -24.59 -9.74
CA PHE A 256 -10.00 -25.60 -8.87
C PHE A 256 -9.15 -26.87 -8.83
N THR A 257 -9.10 -27.49 -7.65
CA THR A 257 -8.50 -28.83 -7.46
C THR A 257 -9.43 -29.67 -6.61
N ALA A 258 -9.78 -30.87 -7.07
CA ALA A 258 -10.61 -31.82 -6.35
C ALA A 258 -9.86 -33.17 -6.22
N SER A 259 -9.26 -33.45 -5.06
CA SER A 259 -8.48 -34.68 -4.81
C SER A 259 -7.53 -35.05 -5.96
N GLY A 260 -6.71 -34.07 -6.43
CA GLY A 260 -5.74 -34.26 -7.50
C GLY A 260 -6.22 -33.87 -8.90
N ARG A 261 -7.51 -33.86 -9.19
CA ARG A 261 -8.05 -33.38 -10.47
C ARG A 261 -8.06 -31.85 -10.51
N LYS A 262 -7.67 -31.26 -11.64
CA LYS A 262 -7.52 -29.82 -11.80
C LYS A 262 -8.43 -29.28 -12.90
N ALA A 263 -8.96 -28.08 -12.71
CA ALA A 263 -9.68 -27.29 -13.72
C ALA A 263 -9.41 -25.80 -13.47
N THR A 264 -9.43 -24.99 -14.53
CA THR A 264 -9.28 -23.55 -14.42
C THR A 264 -10.40 -22.87 -15.20
N ASP A 265 -11.07 -21.92 -14.58
CA ASP A 265 -12.11 -21.10 -15.21
C ASP A 265 -11.69 -19.63 -15.19
N LYS A 266 -11.79 -18.97 -16.35
CA LYS A 266 -11.41 -17.55 -16.54
C LYS A 266 -12.61 -16.64 -16.80
N LYS A 267 -13.85 -17.20 -16.77
CA LYS A 267 -15.08 -16.46 -17.09
C LYS A 267 -16.15 -16.72 -16.04
N ALA A 268 -16.80 -15.67 -15.58
CA ALA A 268 -17.93 -15.79 -14.66
C ALA A 268 -19.17 -16.39 -15.39
N PRO A 269 -19.97 -17.19 -14.68
CA PRO A 269 -19.83 -17.65 -13.29
C PRO A 269 -18.74 -18.72 -13.15
N PHE A 270 -17.76 -18.49 -12.24
CA PHE A 270 -16.61 -19.38 -12.07
C PHE A 270 -17.04 -20.73 -11.49
N ALA A 271 -16.93 -21.79 -12.29
CA ALA A 271 -17.33 -23.13 -11.89
C ALA A 271 -16.45 -24.22 -12.51
N ALA A 272 -16.33 -25.34 -11.81
CA ALA A 272 -15.68 -26.54 -12.31
C ALA A 272 -16.54 -27.77 -12.02
N ARG A 273 -16.51 -28.75 -12.93
CA ARG A 273 -17.21 -30.02 -12.82
C ARG A 273 -16.21 -31.17 -12.76
N PHE A 274 -16.36 -32.03 -11.77
CA PHE A 274 -15.47 -33.17 -11.56
C PHE A 274 -16.32 -34.46 -11.47
N PRO A 275 -16.23 -35.39 -12.44
CA PRO A 275 -16.80 -36.73 -12.28
C PRO A 275 -16.24 -37.37 -10.99
N THR A 276 -17.08 -37.95 -10.14
CA THR A 276 -16.65 -38.44 -8.83
C THR A 276 -16.22 -39.91 -8.82
N LYS A 277 -16.39 -40.64 -9.94
CA LYS A 277 -15.88 -42.02 -10.09
C LYS A 277 -14.35 -42.04 -9.84
N GLY A 278 -13.91 -42.90 -8.95
CA GLY A 278 -12.50 -43.06 -8.58
C GLY A 278 -11.94 -41.99 -7.60
N LEU A 279 -12.79 -41.06 -7.13
CA LEU A 279 -12.40 -40.14 -6.07
C LEU A 279 -12.67 -40.78 -4.67
N PRO A 280 -11.94 -40.32 -3.61
CA PRO A 280 -12.15 -40.81 -2.23
C PRO A 280 -13.56 -40.51 -1.72
N ALA A 281 -14.03 -41.22 -0.68
CA ALA A 281 -15.33 -41.01 -0.07
C ALA A 281 -15.56 -39.58 0.44
N GLN A 282 -14.47 -38.91 0.89
CA GLN A 282 -14.44 -37.47 1.16
C GLN A 282 -13.53 -36.77 0.16
N ILE A 283 -14.07 -35.81 -0.57
CA ILE A 283 -13.35 -35.03 -1.58
C ILE A 283 -12.99 -33.68 -0.98
N LEU A 284 -11.69 -33.37 -0.91
CA LEU A 284 -11.21 -32.04 -0.59
C LEU A 284 -11.11 -31.21 -1.86
N VAL A 285 -11.91 -30.14 -1.94
CA VAL A 285 -11.86 -29.17 -3.02
C VAL A 285 -11.11 -27.93 -2.56
N ARG A 286 -10.14 -27.48 -3.36
CA ARG A 286 -9.46 -26.20 -3.20
C ARG A 286 -9.75 -25.32 -4.41
N ALA A 287 -9.91 -24.01 -4.16
CA ALA A 287 -10.04 -23.01 -5.21
C ALA A 287 -9.04 -21.87 -4.93
N LYS A 288 -8.15 -21.62 -5.90
CA LYS A 288 -7.23 -20.48 -5.89
C LYS A 288 -7.84 -19.39 -6.76
N VAL A 289 -8.28 -18.31 -6.12
CA VAL A 289 -8.93 -17.17 -6.78
C VAL A 289 -7.90 -16.09 -7.05
N VAL A 290 -7.67 -15.78 -8.31
CA VAL A 290 -6.80 -14.70 -8.77
C VAL A 290 -7.67 -13.50 -9.15
N SER A 291 -7.44 -12.36 -8.52
CA SER A 291 -8.19 -11.12 -8.72
C SER A 291 -7.23 -9.94 -8.73
N ASP A 292 -7.75 -8.72 -8.86
CA ASP A 292 -6.96 -7.49 -8.74
C ASP A 292 -6.41 -7.23 -7.33
N GLY A 293 -6.85 -8.01 -6.34
CA GLY A 293 -6.35 -8.01 -4.97
C GLY A 293 -5.49 -9.26 -4.65
N PRO A 294 -5.22 -9.50 -3.37
CA PRO A 294 -4.46 -10.67 -2.93
C PRO A 294 -5.09 -11.98 -3.40
N VAL A 295 -4.25 -12.93 -3.79
CA VAL A 295 -4.71 -14.28 -4.16
C VAL A 295 -5.39 -14.94 -2.96
N GLN A 296 -6.63 -15.42 -3.14
CA GLN A 296 -7.37 -16.10 -2.10
C GLN A 296 -7.34 -17.61 -2.33
N SER A 297 -7.06 -18.35 -1.26
CA SER A 297 -7.16 -19.82 -1.25
C SER A 297 -8.36 -20.23 -0.43
N LEU A 298 -9.31 -20.92 -1.07
CA LEU A 298 -10.51 -21.45 -0.45
C LEU A 298 -10.43 -22.97 -0.40
N SER A 299 -10.97 -23.59 0.63
CA SER A 299 -11.06 -25.04 0.71
C SER A 299 -12.36 -25.50 1.37
N LYS A 300 -12.91 -26.58 0.91
CA LYS A 300 -14.12 -27.21 1.46
C LYS A 300 -14.10 -28.71 1.20
N LYS A 301 -14.64 -29.50 2.14
CA LYS A 301 -14.84 -30.94 1.97
C LYS A 301 -16.28 -31.25 1.64
N ILE A 302 -16.50 -32.30 0.84
CA ILE A 302 -17.82 -32.83 0.51
C ILE A 302 -17.73 -34.37 0.45
N LYS A 303 -18.79 -35.07 0.83
CA LYS A 303 -18.91 -36.50 0.56
C LYS A 303 -18.98 -36.74 -0.95
N ARG A 304 -18.43 -37.83 -1.42
CA ARG A 304 -18.50 -38.23 -2.83
C ARG A 304 -19.97 -38.36 -3.28
N CYS A 305 -20.27 -37.77 -4.40
CA CYS A 305 -21.59 -37.86 -5.02
C CYS A 305 -21.97 -39.29 -5.46
#